data_1bfd6d3db4b2895d860b95a7d2db2567
#
_entry.id   1bfd6d3db4b2895d860b95a7d2db2567
#
_cell.length_a   1.000
_cell.length_b   1.000
_cell.length_c   1.000
_cell.angle_alpha   90.00
_cell.angle_beta   90.00
_cell.angle_gamma   90.00
#
_symmetry.space_group_name_H-M   'P 1'
#
loop_
_entity.id
_entity.type
_entity.pdbx_description
1 polymer ?
#
loop_
_entity_poly.entity_id
_entity_poly.type
_entity_poly.pdbx_seq_one_letter_code
_entity_poly.pdbx_strand_id
1 'polypeptide(L)'
;MTIGLCACGSGSDNLPVDAPVADTYGEPSQSSAVPSSADTNISSADASSPETEAVADAEPLRDATPVCLVPRVDGTATASNDVAVIDYSHMSDGYVCANYTGTCPKVKLRITGPDTVVYTYDLHGGGYETFPLSSGDGYYDVTIYENISGTNYATCLYADLDVQITDAFSPFLYPNQYVNFTADSKVVAKGQELAEGASSDLEVITRIYDYITQNITYDY
;
A
#
# COMPACT_ATOMS: atom_id res chain seq x y z
N MET A 1 -49.25 5.81 3.18
CA MET A 1 -48.71 6.74 2.19
C MET A 1 -48.26 7.98 2.94
N THR A 2 -47.02 7.95 3.39
CA THR A 2 -46.44 9.04 4.20
C THR A 2 -45.11 9.40 3.52
N ILE A 3 -45.09 10.56 2.89
CA ILE A 3 -43.93 11.11 2.19
C ILE A 3 -43.05 11.78 3.23
N GLY A 4 -41.88 11.19 3.50
CA GLY A 4 -40.84 11.81 4.31
C GLY A 4 -40.04 12.79 3.46
N LEU A 5 -40.17 14.09 3.72
CA LEU A 5 -39.27 15.12 3.19
C LEU A 5 -37.91 14.96 3.87
N CYS A 6 -36.91 14.66 3.06
CA CYS A 6 -35.51 14.73 3.47
C CYS A 6 -35.08 16.20 3.38
N ALA A 7 -34.80 16.83 4.53
CA ALA A 7 -34.29 18.19 4.60
C ALA A 7 -32.82 18.19 4.14
N CYS A 8 -32.51 18.84 3.03
CA CYS A 8 -31.15 19.16 2.61
C CYS A 8 -30.53 20.14 3.60
N GLY A 9 -29.67 19.66 4.48
CA GLY A 9 -28.77 20.47 5.25
C GLY A 9 -27.63 20.95 4.33
N SER A 10 -27.62 22.23 3.97
CA SER A 10 -26.55 22.87 3.22
C SER A 10 -25.36 23.14 4.16
N GLY A 11 -24.51 22.16 4.33
CA GLY A 11 -23.17 22.33 4.84
C GLY A 11 -22.21 22.42 3.65
N SER A 12 -21.82 23.62 3.27
CA SER A 12 -20.76 23.82 2.27
C SER A 12 -19.42 23.74 2.98
N ASP A 13 -18.86 22.55 3.08
CA ASP A 13 -17.47 22.37 3.45
C ASP A 13 -16.60 22.67 2.23
N ASN A 14 -15.91 23.81 2.27
CA ASN A 14 -14.87 24.16 1.33
C ASN A 14 -13.70 23.20 1.56
N LEU A 15 -13.55 22.20 0.69
CA LEU A 15 -12.34 21.38 0.65
C LEU A 15 -11.16 22.26 0.20
N PRO A 16 -10.06 22.33 0.96
CA PRO A 16 -8.88 23.03 0.50
C PRO A 16 -8.35 22.38 -0.77
N VAL A 17 -8.20 23.19 -1.81
CA VAL A 17 -7.60 22.83 -3.08
C VAL A 17 -6.11 22.89 -2.88
N ASP A 18 -5.42 21.79 -3.23
CA ASP A 18 -3.97 21.68 -3.35
C ASP A 18 -3.13 22.26 -2.20
N ALA A 19 -2.89 21.43 -1.20
CA ALA A 19 -1.66 21.58 -0.43
C ALA A 19 -0.54 20.86 -1.20
N PRO A 20 0.58 21.55 -1.49
CA PRO A 20 1.74 20.86 -2.05
C PRO A 20 2.23 19.81 -1.05
N VAL A 21 2.51 18.61 -1.55
CA VAL A 21 3.18 17.57 -0.79
C VAL A 21 4.51 18.13 -0.31
N ALA A 22 4.63 18.39 0.99
CA ALA A 22 5.89 18.80 1.59
C ALA A 22 6.74 17.53 1.73
N ASP A 23 7.69 17.35 0.82
CA ASP A 23 8.81 16.44 0.99
C ASP A 23 9.64 16.90 2.20
N THR A 24 9.43 16.25 3.34
CA THR A 24 10.32 16.38 4.49
C THR A 24 10.99 15.03 4.70
N TYR A 25 11.98 14.74 3.88
CA TYR A 25 12.96 13.71 4.19
C TYR A 25 13.90 14.26 5.28
N GLY A 26 13.66 13.84 6.53
CA GLY A 26 14.62 14.05 7.61
C GLY A 26 15.82 13.12 7.42
N GLU A 27 17.01 13.72 7.27
CA GLU A 27 18.27 13.00 7.27
C GLU A 27 18.49 12.29 8.61
N PRO A 28 18.92 11.01 8.63
CA PRO A 28 19.38 10.38 9.85
C PRO A 28 20.81 10.85 10.16
N SER A 29 20.95 11.52 11.29
CA SER A 29 22.25 11.91 11.88
C SER A 29 23.14 10.69 12.08
N GLN A 30 24.32 10.73 11.46
CA GLN A 30 25.42 9.81 11.75
C GLN A 30 25.99 10.07 13.16
N SER A 31 25.96 9.07 14.00
CA SER A 31 26.79 9.02 15.21
C SER A 31 27.81 7.92 15.03
N SER A 32 29.04 8.35 14.81
CA SER A 32 30.25 7.55 14.81
C SER A 32 30.69 7.26 16.26
N ALA A 33 30.91 5.99 16.57
CA ALA A 33 31.81 5.60 17.64
C ALA A 33 32.42 4.22 17.32
N VAL A 34 33.67 4.25 16.96
CA VAL A 34 34.59 3.10 16.94
C VAL A 34 35.24 2.98 18.34
N PRO A 35 35.45 1.81 18.90
CA PRO A 35 36.62 1.57 19.69
C PRO A 35 37.55 0.52 19.10
N SER A 36 38.79 0.88 19.15
CA SER A 36 40.04 0.24 18.76
C SER A 36 40.45 -0.93 19.68
N SER A 37 41.02 -1.94 19.00
CA SER A 37 42.16 -2.79 19.38
C SER A 37 42.26 -3.43 20.77
N ALA A 38 42.49 -4.73 20.77
CA ALA A 38 43.64 -5.32 21.49
C ALA A 38 43.99 -6.69 20.93
N ASP A 39 45.23 -6.84 20.51
CA ASP A 39 45.96 -8.06 20.21
C ASP A 39 45.93 -9.08 21.37
N THR A 40 45.90 -10.35 21.04
CA THR A 40 46.80 -11.32 21.67
C THR A 40 46.97 -12.57 20.80
N ASN A 41 48.20 -12.78 20.47
CA ASN A 41 48.86 -13.93 19.88
C ASN A 41 48.80 -15.15 20.82
N ILE A 42 48.81 -16.39 20.30
CA ILE A 42 49.72 -17.53 20.62
C ILE A 42 49.25 -18.85 19.99
N SER A 43 50.10 -19.34 19.10
CA SER A 43 50.76 -20.67 19.05
C SER A 43 49.98 -21.94 18.71
N SER A 44 50.35 -22.44 17.57
CA SER A 44 50.59 -23.83 17.10
C SER A 44 50.24 -25.01 18.01
N ALA A 45 49.46 -25.96 17.45
CA ALA A 45 49.80 -27.40 17.51
C ALA A 45 49.03 -28.14 16.39
N ASP A 46 49.81 -28.85 15.63
CA ASP A 46 49.57 -29.84 14.61
C ASP A 46 48.77 -31.01 15.14
N ALA A 47 47.72 -31.44 14.41
CA ALA A 47 47.22 -32.78 14.40
C ALA A 47 46.35 -33.00 13.13
N SER A 48 46.93 -33.63 12.14
CA SER A 48 46.25 -34.16 10.95
C SER A 48 45.28 -35.27 11.33
N SER A 49 44.01 -35.10 11.00
CA SER A 49 43.02 -36.15 10.91
C SER A 49 42.25 -36.00 9.57
N PRO A 50 41.91 -37.04 8.82
CA PRO A 50 41.27 -36.87 7.52
C PRO A 50 39.85 -36.38 7.73
N GLU A 51 39.66 -35.17 7.30
CA GLU A 51 38.35 -34.51 7.26
C GLU A 51 37.52 -35.23 6.21
N THR A 52 36.55 -36.00 6.68
CA THR A 52 35.42 -36.42 5.86
C THR A 52 34.68 -35.15 5.47
N GLU A 53 34.79 -34.74 4.22
CA GLU A 53 33.96 -33.68 3.68
C GLU A 53 32.49 -34.04 3.93
N ALA A 54 31.92 -33.39 4.97
CA ALA A 54 30.49 -33.35 5.14
C ALA A 54 29.95 -32.57 3.91
N VAL A 55 29.22 -33.30 3.06
CA VAL A 55 28.40 -32.66 2.03
C VAL A 55 27.53 -31.66 2.77
N ALA A 56 27.85 -30.40 2.66
CA ALA A 56 27.03 -29.33 3.19
C ALA A 56 25.65 -29.52 2.53
N ASP A 57 24.65 -29.76 3.37
CA ASP A 57 23.26 -29.81 2.96
C ASP A 57 23.01 -28.46 2.28
N ALA A 58 22.81 -28.49 0.96
CA ALA A 58 22.57 -27.26 0.20
C ALA A 58 21.28 -26.65 0.74
N GLU A 59 21.38 -25.45 1.32
CA GLU A 59 20.22 -24.68 1.75
C GLU A 59 19.17 -24.70 0.62
N PRO A 60 17.89 -24.95 0.93
CA PRO A 60 16.87 -24.98 -0.09
C PRO A 60 16.85 -23.64 -0.85
N LEU A 61 16.88 -23.75 -2.18
CA LEU A 61 16.80 -22.57 -3.03
C LEU A 61 15.55 -21.77 -2.66
N ARG A 62 15.71 -20.45 -2.53
CA ARG A 62 14.61 -19.52 -2.27
C ARG A 62 13.53 -19.66 -3.35
N ASP A 63 12.28 -19.79 -2.94
CA ASP A 63 11.15 -19.74 -3.88
C ASP A 63 11.00 -18.31 -4.42
N ALA A 64 11.26 -18.11 -5.70
CA ALA A 64 11.15 -16.85 -6.41
C ALA A 64 9.78 -16.69 -7.11
N THR A 65 8.83 -17.60 -6.87
CA THR A 65 7.49 -17.52 -7.46
C THR A 65 6.79 -16.25 -6.96
N PRO A 66 6.35 -15.33 -7.85
CA PRO A 66 5.68 -14.11 -7.42
C PRO A 66 4.30 -14.41 -6.84
N VAL A 67 4.03 -13.85 -5.67
CA VAL A 67 2.71 -13.87 -5.05
C VAL A 67 2.03 -12.53 -5.33
N CYS A 68 1.01 -12.54 -6.19
CA CYS A 68 0.22 -11.36 -6.49
C CYS A 68 -1.12 -11.45 -5.76
N LEU A 69 -1.33 -10.58 -4.79
CA LEU A 69 -2.60 -10.48 -4.09
C LEU A 69 -3.64 -9.83 -5.03
N VAL A 70 -4.88 -10.30 -4.93
CA VAL A 70 -5.99 -9.80 -5.73
C VAL A 70 -7.06 -9.25 -4.79
N PRO A 71 -7.42 -7.95 -4.87
CA PRO A 71 -8.50 -7.40 -4.08
C PRO A 71 -9.83 -8.09 -4.40
N ARG A 72 -10.65 -8.30 -3.37
CA ARG A 72 -11.98 -8.92 -3.48
C ARG A 72 -13.05 -7.96 -2.99
N VAL A 73 -14.25 -8.15 -3.50
CA VAL A 73 -15.46 -7.43 -3.11
C VAL A 73 -16.46 -8.48 -2.65
N ASP A 74 -16.54 -8.72 -1.35
CA ASP A 74 -17.38 -9.79 -0.80
C ASP A 74 -18.80 -9.31 -0.42
N GLY A 75 -18.99 -7.99 -0.27
CA GLY A 75 -20.30 -7.39 0.06
C GLY A 75 -20.82 -7.75 1.46
N THR A 76 -19.96 -8.27 2.35
CA THR A 76 -20.35 -8.69 3.70
C THR A 76 -20.41 -7.53 4.69
N ALA A 77 -19.64 -6.46 4.40
CA ALA A 77 -19.63 -5.22 5.16
C ALA A 77 -19.58 -4.05 4.18
N THR A 78 -20.69 -3.32 4.08
CA THR A 78 -20.85 -2.24 3.09
C THR A 78 -21.59 -1.04 3.65
N ALA A 79 -21.24 0.16 3.15
CA ALA A 79 -22.11 1.32 3.16
C ALA A 79 -22.58 1.56 1.71
N SER A 80 -23.86 1.86 1.50
CA SER A 80 -24.36 2.05 0.14
C SER A 80 -25.58 2.99 0.08
N ASN A 81 -25.76 3.60 -1.08
CA ASN A 81 -26.98 4.31 -1.47
C ASN A 81 -27.32 3.95 -2.92
N ASP A 82 -28.23 4.69 -3.58
CA ASP A 82 -28.71 4.38 -4.92
C ASP A 82 -27.62 4.46 -6.01
N VAL A 83 -26.53 5.22 -5.77
CA VAL A 83 -25.50 5.52 -6.78
C VAL A 83 -24.07 5.20 -6.35
N ALA A 84 -23.84 4.84 -5.10
CA ALA A 84 -22.51 4.59 -4.58
C ALA A 84 -22.49 3.44 -3.58
N VAL A 85 -21.37 2.74 -3.52
CA VAL A 85 -21.09 1.71 -2.52
C VAL A 85 -19.63 1.79 -2.07
N ILE A 86 -19.41 1.62 -0.78
CA ILE A 86 -18.10 1.38 -0.16
C ILE A 86 -18.19 -0.01 0.45
N ASP A 87 -17.38 -0.94 -0.06
CA ASP A 87 -17.19 -2.28 0.51
C ASP A 87 -15.94 -2.27 1.37
N TYR A 88 -16.12 -2.51 2.67
CA TYR A 88 -15.05 -2.60 3.66
C TYR A 88 -14.95 -4.00 4.27
N SER A 89 -15.42 -5.02 3.55
CA SER A 89 -15.35 -6.43 3.96
C SER A 89 -13.92 -6.90 4.24
N HIS A 90 -12.95 -6.24 3.63
CA HIS A 90 -11.52 -6.54 3.72
C HIS A 90 -10.69 -5.44 4.41
N MET A 91 -11.31 -4.65 5.28
CA MET A 91 -10.58 -3.60 6.01
C MET A 91 -9.47 -4.17 6.89
N SER A 92 -9.59 -5.39 7.39
CA SER A 92 -8.52 -6.09 8.14
C SER A 92 -7.35 -6.55 7.26
N ASP A 93 -7.56 -6.64 5.94
CA ASP A 93 -6.52 -6.86 4.94
C ASP A 93 -5.90 -5.53 4.47
N GLY A 94 -6.37 -4.40 5.02
CA GLY A 94 -5.81 -3.08 4.78
C GLY A 94 -6.31 -2.37 3.54
N TYR A 95 -7.52 -2.67 3.04
CA TYR A 95 -8.12 -1.95 1.92
C TYR A 95 -9.64 -1.89 1.99
N VAL A 96 -10.18 -0.92 1.26
CA VAL A 96 -11.61 -0.83 0.91
C VAL A 96 -11.77 -0.80 -0.59
N CYS A 97 -12.94 -1.22 -1.07
CA CYS A 97 -13.33 -1.08 -2.47
C CYS A 97 -14.52 -0.15 -2.59
N ALA A 98 -14.52 0.70 -3.61
CA ALA A 98 -15.65 1.59 -3.86
C ALA A 98 -16.08 1.56 -5.31
N ASN A 99 -17.36 1.73 -5.55
CA ASN A 99 -17.93 1.87 -6.89
C ASN A 99 -18.95 3.00 -6.90
N TYR A 100 -18.99 3.72 -8.01
CA TYR A 100 -19.95 4.78 -8.26
C TYR A 100 -20.65 4.53 -9.60
N THR A 101 -21.99 4.55 -9.57
CA THR A 101 -22.85 4.29 -10.73
C THR A 101 -23.73 5.49 -11.11
N GLY A 102 -23.55 6.61 -10.41
CA GLY A 102 -24.27 7.85 -10.70
C GLY A 102 -23.80 8.55 -11.99
N THR A 103 -24.35 9.71 -12.24
CA THR A 103 -24.09 10.47 -13.48
C THR A 103 -23.18 11.68 -13.27
N CYS A 104 -22.71 11.93 -12.05
CA CYS A 104 -21.79 13.03 -11.79
C CYS A 104 -20.44 12.77 -12.48
N PRO A 105 -19.95 13.69 -13.33
CA PRO A 105 -18.72 13.46 -14.11
C PRO A 105 -17.44 13.62 -13.30
N LYS A 106 -17.54 14.13 -12.08
CA LYS A 106 -16.41 14.38 -11.18
C LYS A 106 -16.76 13.88 -9.78
N VAL A 107 -16.22 12.75 -9.41
CA VAL A 107 -16.43 12.11 -8.11
C VAL A 107 -15.09 11.91 -7.43
N LYS A 108 -15.02 12.18 -6.14
CA LYS A 108 -13.83 11.98 -5.31
C LYS A 108 -14.13 10.97 -4.23
N LEU A 109 -13.14 10.14 -3.91
CA LEU A 109 -13.11 9.36 -2.69
C LEU A 109 -12.02 9.93 -1.79
N ARG A 110 -12.35 10.23 -0.55
CA ARG A 110 -11.41 10.71 0.46
C ARG A 110 -11.32 9.72 1.61
N ILE A 111 -10.09 9.41 2.01
CA ILE A 111 -9.79 8.59 3.18
C ILE A 111 -9.03 9.47 4.16
N THR A 112 -9.54 9.60 5.38
CA THR A 112 -8.83 10.22 6.49
C THR A 112 -8.48 9.12 7.49
N GLY A 113 -7.19 8.90 7.74
CA GLY A 113 -6.70 7.87 8.65
C GLY A 113 -6.57 8.33 10.09
N PRO A 114 -6.20 7.42 11.02
CA PRO A 114 -6.00 7.71 12.43
C PRO A 114 -4.88 8.73 12.70
N ASP A 115 -3.91 8.84 11.81
CA ASP A 115 -2.82 9.83 11.83
C ASP A 115 -3.25 11.22 11.31
N THR A 116 -4.54 11.39 10.98
CA THR A 116 -5.13 12.59 10.37
C THR A 116 -4.64 12.91 8.96
N VAL A 117 -3.87 12.04 8.35
CA VAL A 117 -3.49 12.17 6.94
C VAL A 117 -4.71 11.93 6.05
N VAL A 118 -4.86 12.78 5.04
CA VAL A 118 -5.98 12.75 4.11
C VAL A 118 -5.50 12.38 2.73
N TYR A 119 -6.00 11.26 2.22
CA TYR A 119 -5.80 10.84 0.84
C TYR A 119 -7.05 11.13 0.02
N THR A 120 -6.88 11.75 -1.14
CA THR A 120 -7.98 12.07 -2.04
C THR A 120 -7.73 11.47 -3.41
N TYR A 121 -8.69 10.69 -3.87
CA TYR A 121 -8.65 9.94 -5.12
C TYR A 121 -9.76 10.42 -6.06
N ASP A 122 -9.54 10.32 -7.36
CA ASP A 122 -10.62 10.42 -8.33
C ASP A 122 -11.31 9.06 -8.46
N LEU A 123 -12.62 9.00 -8.20
CA LEU A 123 -13.40 7.78 -8.38
C LEU A 123 -14.01 7.78 -9.78
N HIS A 124 -13.56 6.84 -10.63
CA HIS A 124 -13.91 6.85 -12.05
C HIS A 124 -15.25 6.18 -12.36
N GLY A 125 -15.69 5.25 -11.49
CA GLY A 125 -16.89 4.45 -11.71
C GLY A 125 -16.73 3.39 -12.81
N GLY A 126 -17.81 2.69 -13.10
CA GLY A 126 -17.81 1.60 -14.08
C GLY A 126 -17.32 0.26 -13.53
N GLY A 127 -17.01 0.18 -12.26
CA GLY A 127 -16.56 -0.99 -11.52
C GLY A 127 -16.02 -0.61 -10.16
N TYR A 128 -15.64 -1.62 -9.37
CA TYR A 128 -14.99 -1.38 -8.10
C TYR A 128 -13.54 -0.98 -8.29
N GLU A 129 -13.13 0.05 -7.56
CA GLU A 129 -11.75 0.50 -7.44
C GLU A 129 -11.26 0.24 -6.01
N THR A 130 -9.98 -0.08 -5.84
CA THR A 130 -9.39 -0.47 -4.55
C THR A 130 -8.55 0.69 -3.99
N PHE A 131 -8.71 0.93 -2.70
CA PHE A 131 -8.06 2.03 -1.98
C PHE A 131 -7.42 1.50 -0.68
N PRO A 132 -6.11 1.73 -0.46
CA PRO A 132 -5.40 1.23 0.70
C PRO A 132 -5.73 2.03 1.97
N LEU A 133 -5.75 1.33 3.12
CA LEU A 133 -5.83 1.89 4.46
C LEU A 133 -4.42 1.92 5.07
N SER A 134 -3.59 2.88 4.62
CA SER A 134 -2.14 2.87 4.85
C SER A 134 -1.67 3.52 6.15
N SER A 135 -2.57 4.03 6.99
CA SER A 135 -2.23 4.73 8.24
C SER A 135 -2.26 3.81 9.48
N GLY A 136 -2.25 2.48 9.29
CA GLY A 136 -2.25 1.51 10.39
C GLY A 136 -3.61 1.30 11.06
N ASP A 137 -3.60 0.78 12.27
CA ASP A 137 -4.81 0.52 13.05
C ASP A 137 -5.45 1.81 13.54
N GLY A 138 -6.78 1.83 13.61
CA GLY A 138 -7.54 2.92 14.21
C GLY A 138 -8.73 3.37 13.38
N TYR A 139 -9.16 4.59 13.63
CA TYR A 139 -10.38 5.12 13.07
C TYR A 139 -10.14 5.78 11.70
N TYR A 140 -10.93 5.36 10.72
CA TYR A 140 -10.90 5.91 9.35
C TYR A 140 -12.26 6.49 8.98
N ASP A 141 -12.24 7.67 8.35
CA ASP A 141 -13.38 8.22 7.59
C ASP A 141 -13.14 7.98 6.11
N VAL A 142 -14.06 7.27 5.47
CA VAL A 142 -14.05 7.00 4.02
C VAL A 142 -15.27 7.65 3.40
N THR A 143 -15.08 8.72 2.63
CA THR A 143 -16.18 9.51 2.09
C THR A 143 -16.11 9.68 0.59
N ILE A 144 -17.22 9.44 -0.09
CA ILE A 144 -17.42 9.72 -1.52
C ILE A 144 -18.10 11.08 -1.66
N TYR A 145 -17.55 11.92 -2.54
CA TYR A 145 -18.03 13.26 -2.83
C TYR A 145 -18.38 13.41 -4.30
N GLU A 146 -19.50 14.07 -4.58
CA GLU A 146 -19.89 14.51 -5.93
C GLU A 146 -19.58 16.00 -6.11
N ASN A 147 -19.06 16.36 -7.28
CA ASN A 147 -18.81 17.76 -7.62
C ASN A 147 -20.13 18.47 -7.90
N ILE A 148 -20.39 19.57 -7.20
CA ILE A 148 -21.57 20.43 -7.44
C ILE A 148 -21.23 21.50 -8.47
N SER A 149 -20.12 22.22 -8.29
CA SER A 149 -19.66 23.26 -9.21
C SER A 149 -18.23 23.69 -8.87
N GLY A 150 -17.40 23.85 -9.89
CA GLY A 150 -16.01 24.28 -9.72
C GLY A 150 -15.23 23.38 -8.77
N THR A 151 -14.84 23.89 -7.60
CA THR A 151 -14.14 23.16 -6.53
C THR A 151 -15.06 22.73 -5.37
N ASN A 152 -16.37 22.96 -5.48
CA ASN A 152 -17.32 22.61 -4.43
C ASN A 152 -17.83 21.18 -4.62
N TYR A 153 -17.80 20.41 -3.54
CA TYR A 153 -18.26 19.03 -3.49
C TYR A 153 -19.30 18.85 -2.39
N ALA A 154 -20.22 17.90 -2.59
CA ALA A 154 -21.16 17.46 -1.57
C ALA A 154 -20.87 15.99 -1.22
N THR A 155 -21.06 15.62 0.03
CA THR A 155 -21.02 14.24 0.47
C THR A 155 -22.12 13.43 -0.22
N CYS A 156 -21.72 12.37 -0.91
CA CYS A 156 -22.60 11.41 -1.53
C CYS A 156 -22.83 10.20 -0.60
N LEU A 157 -21.75 9.65 -0.07
CA LEU A 157 -21.78 8.48 0.81
C LEU A 157 -20.58 8.54 1.75
N TYR A 158 -20.73 8.03 2.98
CA TYR A 158 -19.60 7.88 3.91
C TYR A 158 -19.67 6.58 4.69
N ALA A 159 -18.52 6.13 5.19
CA ALA A 159 -18.37 5.04 6.12
C ALA A 159 -17.29 5.39 7.15
N ASP A 160 -17.68 5.23 8.42
CA ASP A 160 -16.76 5.35 9.56
C ASP A 160 -16.32 3.95 9.95
N LEU A 161 -15.02 3.69 9.95
CA LEU A 161 -14.44 2.36 10.14
C LEU A 161 -13.51 2.34 11.34
N ASP A 162 -13.66 1.34 12.22
CA ASP A 162 -12.67 1.01 13.24
C ASP A 162 -11.84 -0.17 12.72
N VAL A 163 -10.62 0.14 12.24
CA VAL A 163 -9.77 -0.78 11.48
C VAL A 163 -8.71 -1.39 12.38
N GLN A 164 -8.60 -2.72 12.29
CA GLN A 164 -7.48 -3.49 12.84
C GLN A 164 -6.89 -4.32 11.71
N ILE A 165 -5.67 -3.97 11.30
CA ILE A 165 -4.97 -4.59 10.18
C ILE A 165 -4.25 -5.84 10.68
N THR A 166 -4.52 -6.98 10.04
CA THR A 166 -3.95 -8.27 10.43
C THR A 166 -2.45 -8.34 10.17
N ASP A 167 -2.00 -7.77 9.04
CA ASP A 167 -0.60 -7.67 8.66
C ASP A 167 -0.30 -6.23 8.23
N ALA A 168 0.61 -5.58 8.94
CA ALA A 168 0.97 -4.17 8.71
C ALA A 168 1.48 -3.87 7.30
N PHE A 169 1.94 -4.88 6.56
CA PHE A 169 2.40 -4.72 5.18
C PHE A 169 1.28 -4.91 4.14
N SER A 170 0.18 -5.57 4.51
CA SER A 170 -0.85 -5.94 3.55
C SER A 170 -1.48 -4.76 2.79
N PRO A 171 -1.68 -3.55 3.36
CA PRO A 171 -2.19 -2.40 2.63
C PRO A 171 -1.34 -2.01 1.41
N PHE A 172 -0.04 -2.35 1.44
CA PHE A 172 0.94 -2.02 0.39
C PHE A 172 1.16 -3.14 -0.62
N LEU A 173 0.56 -4.32 -0.40
CA LEU A 173 0.75 -5.51 -1.22
C LEU A 173 -0.38 -5.75 -2.21
N TYR A 174 -1.52 -5.07 -2.05
CA TYR A 174 -2.63 -5.14 -2.99
C TYR A 174 -2.49 -4.11 -4.11
N PRO A 175 -2.81 -4.48 -5.36
CA PRO A 175 -2.95 -3.51 -6.42
C PRO A 175 -4.08 -2.51 -6.09
N ASN A 176 -3.84 -1.25 -6.43
CA ASN A 176 -4.77 -0.16 -6.19
C ASN A 176 -4.79 0.81 -7.37
N GLN A 177 -5.51 1.92 -7.26
CA GLN A 177 -5.67 2.89 -8.33
C GLN A 177 -4.34 3.42 -8.90
N TYR A 178 -3.33 3.63 -8.06
CA TYR A 178 -2.04 4.19 -8.48
C TYR A 178 -0.99 3.12 -8.79
N VAL A 179 -1.06 1.98 -8.11
CA VAL A 179 -0.12 0.86 -8.29
C VAL A 179 -0.92 -0.34 -8.74
N ASN A 180 -1.18 -0.41 -10.04
CA ASN A 180 -1.99 -1.47 -10.63
C ASN A 180 -1.11 -2.52 -11.30
N PHE A 181 -1.22 -3.76 -10.84
CA PHE A 181 -0.50 -4.92 -11.40
C PHE A 181 -1.34 -6.19 -11.27
N THR A 182 -1.04 -7.15 -12.12
CA THR A 182 -1.58 -8.51 -12.09
C THR A 182 -0.43 -9.50 -12.26
N ALA A 183 -0.68 -10.80 -12.05
CA ALA A 183 0.32 -11.84 -12.26
C ALA A 183 0.97 -11.80 -13.66
N ASP A 184 0.21 -11.36 -14.68
CA ASP A 184 0.69 -11.27 -16.07
C ASP A 184 1.39 -9.94 -16.39
N SER A 185 1.53 -9.04 -15.42
CA SER A 185 2.16 -7.74 -15.64
C SER A 185 3.67 -7.87 -15.89
N LYS A 186 4.20 -7.05 -16.80
CA LYS A 186 5.64 -7.03 -17.11
C LYS A 186 6.50 -6.71 -15.89
N VAL A 187 6.00 -5.91 -14.95
CA VAL A 187 6.72 -5.58 -13.71
C VAL A 187 6.86 -6.80 -12.82
N VAL A 188 5.85 -7.66 -12.74
CA VAL A 188 5.88 -8.92 -11.98
C VAL A 188 6.88 -9.89 -12.61
N ALA A 189 6.83 -10.07 -13.94
CA ALA A 189 7.80 -10.89 -14.66
C ALA A 189 9.25 -10.39 -14.46
N LYS A 190 9.48 -9.08 -14.46
CA LYS A 190 10.79 -8.49 -14.18
C LYS A 190 11.22 -8.72 -12.73
N GLY A 191 10.31 -8.60 -11.77
CA GLY A 191 10.58 -8.90 -10.36
C GLY A 191 11.02 -10.35 -10.17
N GLN A 192 10.33 -11.30 -10.83
CA GLN A 192 10.70 -12.71 -10.81
C GLN A 192 12.10 -12.95 -11.40
N GLU A 193 12.39 -12.37 -12.57
CA GLU A 193 13.71 -12.45 -13.22
C GLU A 193 14.82 -11.96 -12.27
N LEU A 194 14.61 -10.84 -11.57
CA LEU A 194 15.58 -10.28 -10.64
C LEU A 194 15.73 -11.11 -9.36
N ALA A 195 14.68 -11.81 -8.95
CA ALA A 195 14.68 -12.68 -7.77
C ALA A 195 15.27 -14.06 -8.04
N GLU A 196 15.34 -14.49 -9.30
CA GLU A 196 15.83 -15.84 -9.68
C GLU A 196 17.29 -16.04 -9.25
N GLY A 197 17.55 -17.16 -8.56
CA GLY A 197 18.87 -17.52 -8.04
C GLY A 197 19.42 -16.60 -6.96
N ALA A 198 18.60 -15.71 -6.36
CA ALA A 198 19.01 -14.93 -5.20
C ALA A 198 19.07 -15.80 -3.95
N SER A 199 20.12 -15.63 -3.13
CA SER A 199 20.35 -16.39 -1.91
C SER A 199 19.56 -15.87 -0.69
N SER A 200 19.08 -14.62 -0.76
CA SER A 200 18.37 -13.95 0.35
C SER A 200 17.43 -12.86 -0.15
N ASP A 201 16.50 -12.43 0.72
CA ASP A 201 15.61 -11.31 0.44
C ASP A 201 16.39 -9.99 0.27
N LEU A 202 17.45 -9.80 1.03
CA LEU A 202 18.32 -8.63 0.89
C LEU A 202 18.98 -8.57 -0.50
N GLU A 203 19.40 -9.72 -1.03
CA GLU A 203 19.95 -9.79 -2.38
C GLU A 203 18.90 -9.42 -3.44
N VAL A 204 17.65 -9.88 -3.29
CA VAL A 204 16.54 -9.49 -4.18
C VAL A 204 16.32 -7.98 -4.13
N ILE A 205 16.24 -7.40 -2.93
CA ILE A 205 16.06 -5.95 -2.75
C ILE A 205 17.20 -5.19 -3.42
N THR A 206 18.45 -5.64 -3.24
CA THR A 206 19.62 -5.02 -3.85
C THR A 206 19.54 -5.05 -5.37
N ARG A 207 19.23 -6.21 -5.96
CA ARG A 207 19.09 -6.36 -7.41
C ARG A 207 17.96 -5.50 -7.99
N ILE A 208 16.83 -5.39 -7.29
CA ILE A 208 15.72 -4.51 -7.69
C ILE A 208 16.14 -3.05 -7.60
N TYR A 209 16.80 -2.65 -6.53
CA TYR A 209 17.32 -1.28 -6.36
C TYR A 209 18.30 -0.90 -7.48
N ASP A 210 19.26 -1.76 -7.74
CA ASP A 210 20.25 -1.55 -8.82
C ASP A 210 19.57 -1.45 -10.18
N TYR A 211 18.59 -2.33 -10.45
CA TYR A 211 17.83 -2.26 -11.69
C TYR A 211 17.09 -0.93 -11.85
N ILE A 212 16.40 -0.47 -10.80
CA ILE A 212 15.67 0.80 -10.84
C ILE A 212 16.62 1.97 -11.07
N THR A 213 17.69 2.05 -10.29
CA THR A 213 18.63 3.19 -10.37
C THR A 213 19.41 3.27 -11.68
N GLN A 214 19.62 2.13 -12.35
CA GLN A 214 20.36 2.07 -13.62
C GLN A 214 19.46 2.20 -14.86
N ASN A 215 18.18 1.85 -14.77
CA ASN A 215 17.31 1.73 -15.93
C ASN A 215 16.11 2.67 -15.93
N ILE A 216 15.77 3.28 -14.81
CA ILE A 216 14.64 4.19 -14.69
C ILE A 216 15.15 5.60 -14.45
N THR A 217 14.77 6.51 -15.34
CA THR A 217 15.10 7.94 -15.21
C THR A 217 13.86 8.68 -14.75
N TYR A 218 14.05 9.64 -13.84
CA TYR A 218 12.95 10.50 -13.38
C TYR A 218 12.45 11.37 -14.53
N ASP A 219 11.14 11.43 -14.70
CA ASP A 219 10.48 12.28 -15.70
C ASP A 219 10.19 13.65 -15.05
N TYR A 220 10.82 14.72 -15.60
CA TYR A 220 10.72 16.11 -15.08
C TYR A 220 9.64 16.89 -15.82
#